data_f5bed17d9d5cf82ecc019cd91fd13872
#
_entry.id   f5bed17d9d5cf82ecc019cd91fd13872
#
_cell.length_a   1.000
_cell.length_b   1.000
_cell.length_c   1.000
_cell.angle_alpha   90.00
_cell.angle_beta   90.00
_cell.angle_gamma   90.00
#
_symmetry.space_group_name_H-M   'P 1'
#
loop_
_entity.id
_entity.type
_entity.pdbx_description
1 polymer ?
#
loop_
_entity_poly.entity_id
_entity_poly.type
_entity_poly.pdbx_seq_one_letter_code
_entity_poly.pdbx_strand_id
1 'polypeptide(L)'
;MANNSLRILQVMRAPVGGLFRHVADLTRTLAERGHEIGIVVDESGDAQSDAKLATIAPFAALGIHRFSIPRLLGPQDITTPYKIRALAKSLRADILHGHGAKGGFGARLARIGRKQARAVYTPHGGALHFDPRSLSGGAFMTIERTLLRLTDALIFESRYAQTTFAFHVSPPHGRQEVIHNGLAEAEFIPINPNPDAADFAFVGELRTLKGIDLIVEALAPLKAPDGRPASIIMAGDGPDAAALRDRIGQMGLTDRVRLAGIRPAREIFASGRCVLVPSRAESLPYVVMEAAAAGRPVIATDVGGIGEIFGPTSQSLIAPEDSAPLKDAMAAFLADPASFESEAEARREFVHSRFSLTRMVDEIEALYQSLTI
;
A
#
# COMPACT_ATOMS: atom_id res chain seq x y z
N MET A 1 15.36 7.06 -28.55
CA MET A 1 15.30 8.46 -28.06
C MET A 1 16.22 8.51 -26.85
N ALA A 2 17.12 9.48 -26.75
CA ALA A 2 17.99 9.61 -25.58
C ALA A 2 17.09 9.86 -24.37
N ASN A 3 17.13 8.95 -23.38
CA ASN A 3 16.39 9.09 -22.15
C ASN A 3 17.00 10.27 -21.38
N ASN A 4 16.30 11.42 -21.33
CA ASN A 4 16.80 12.59 -20.60
C ASN A 4 16.77 12.24 -19.11
N SER A 5 17.94 12.21 -18.47
CA SER A 5 18.04 12.04 -17.02
C SER A 5 17.28 13.16 -16.31
N LEU A 6 16.35 12.81 -15.44
CA LEU A 6 15.54 13.72 -14.63
C LEU A 6 16.05 13.80 -13.19
N ARG A 7 15.87 14.95 -12.57
CA ARG A 7 16.12 15.20 -11.15
C ARG A 7 14.79 15.19 -10.40
N ILE A 8 14.53 14.12 -9.65
CA ILE A 8 13.22 13.81 -9.07
C ILE A 8 13.30 13.90 -7.55
N LEU A 9 12.44 14.70 -6.95
CA LEU A 9 12.32 14.82 -5.49
C LEU A 9 11.05 14.12 -5.02
N GLN A 10 11.19 12.96 -4.38
CA GLN A 10 10.12 12.21 -3.74
C GLN A 10 9.82 12.81 -2.38
N VAL A 11 8.59 13.18 -2.10
CA VAL A 11 8.18 13.83 -0.85
C VAL A 11 7.14 12.97 -0.14
N MET A 12 7.46 12.46 1.05
CA MET A 12 6.55 11.68 1.88
C MET A 12 6.67 12.09 3.34
N ARG A 13 5.67 11.79 4.18
CA ARG A 13 5.75 12.06 5.61
C ARG A 13 6.62 11.03 6.33
N ALA A 14 6.32 9.76 6.18
CA ALA A 14 6.99 8.71 6.95
C ALA A 14 7.21 7.45 6.09
N PRO A 15 8.31 6.71 6.31
CA PRO A 15 8.63 5.49 5.58
C PRO A 15 7.84 4.29 6.14
N VAL A 16 6.52 4.27 5.94
CA VAL A 16 5.64 3.24 6.50
C VAL A 16 4.78 2.56 5.45
N GLY A 17 4.54 1.26 5.62
CA GLY A 17 3.58 0.46 4.85
C GLY A 17 3.82 0.46 3.34
N GLY A 18 2.73 0.27 2.59
CA GLY A 18 2.76 0.19 1.14
C GLY A 18 3.22 1.48 0.45
N LEU A 19 2.97 2.66 1.05
CA LEU A 19 3.47 3.93 0.52
C LEU A 19 5.01 3.94 0.46
N PHE A 20 5.67 3.55 1.55
CA PHE A 20 7.14 3.49 1.56
C PHE A 20 7.67 2.45 0.57
N ARG A 21 7.03 1.29 0.50
CA ARG A 21 7.39 0.27 -0.48
C ARG A 21 7.34 0.82 -1.90
N HIS A 22 6.24 1.47 -2.28
CA HIS A 22 6.09 2.12 -3.60
C HIS A 22 7.23 3.13 -3.87
N VAL A 23 7.51 4.02 -2.91
CA VAL A 23 8.59 5.02 -3.05
C VAL A 23 9.96 4.37 -3.15
N ALA A 24 10.21 3.31 -2.37
CA ALA A 24 11.48 2.61 -2.38
C ALA A 24 11.74 1.89 -3.71
N ASP A 25 10.75 1.17 -4.21
CA ASP A 25 10.83 0.45 -5.48
C ASP A 25 10.99 1.43 -6.66
N LEU A 26 10.21 2.51 -6.66
CA LEU A 26 10.31 3.58 -7.65
C LEU A 26 11.68 4.28 -7.60
N THR A 27 12.18 4.61 -6.40
CA THR A 27 13.49 5.24 -6.21
C THR A 27 14.62 4.38 -6.77
N ARG A 28 14.65 3.09 -6.40
CA ARG A 28 15.68 2.15 -6.85
C ARG A 28 15.67 2.03 -8.37
N THR A 29 14.52 1.72 -8.94
CA THR A 29 14.42 1.43 -10.36
C THR A 29 14.69 2.67 -11.22
N LEU A 30 14.21 3.86 -10.84
CA LEU A 30 14.51 5.10 -11.56
C LEU A 30 15.99 5.47 -11.46
N ALA A 31 16.64 5.25 -10.31
CA ALA A 31 18.08 5.49 -10.17
C ALA A 31 18.90 4.53 -11.05
N GLU A 32 18.52 3.25 -11.13
CA GLU A 32 19.13 2.25 -12.03
C GLU A 32 18.97 2.62 -13.51
N ARG A 33 17.93 3.40 -13.85
CA ARG A 33 17.70 3.95 -15.21
C ARG A 33 18.44 5.27 -15.48
N GLY A 34 19.24 5.75 -14.52
CA GLY A 34 20.07 6.94 -14.65
C GLY A 34 19.40 8.25 -14.23
N HIS A 35 18.25 8.22 -13.57
CA HIS A 35 17.67 9.41 -12.94
C HIS A 35 18.33 9.73 -11.59
N GLU A 36 18.36 11.01 -11.23
CA GLU A 36 18.88 11.44 -9.93
C GLU A 36 17.71 11.65 -8.95
N ILE A 37 17.67 10.86 -7.88
CA ILE A 37 16.57 10.86 -6.92
C ILE A 37 16.98 11.53 -5.62
N GLY A 38 16.13 12.42 -5.10
CA GLY A 38 16.19 12.94 -3.74
C GLY A 38 14.91 12.57 -2.99
N ILE A 39 15.03 12.45 -1.67
CA ILE A 39 13.93 12.06 -0.80
C ILE A 39 13.74 13.11 0.28
N VAL A 40 12.50 13.55 0.50
CA VAL A 40 12.11 14.36 1.63
C VAL A 40 11.19 13.56 2.55
N VAL A 41 11.51 13.55 3.85
CA VAL A 41 10.79 12.79 4.86
C VAL A 41 10.74 13.59 6.17
N ASP A 42 9.80 13.23 7.06
CA ASP A 42 9.71 13.85 8.39
C ASP A 42 10.99 13.64 9.22
N GLU A 43 11.37 14.65 9.99
CA GLU A 43 12.53 14.62 10.88
C GLU A 43 12.32 13.77 12.14
N SER A 44 11.06 13.50 12.53
CA SER A 44 10.70 12.76 13.75
C SER A 44 10.76 11.23 13.59
N GLY A 45 11.59 10.71 12.67
CA GLY A 45 11.73 9.26 12.46
C GLY A 45 12.35 8.53 13.66
N ASP A 46 11.93 7.28 13.85
CA ASP A 46 12.50 6.33 14.80
C ASP A 46 13.60 5.45 14.15
N ALA A 47 14.25 4.60 14.94
CA ALA A 47 15.29 3.70 14.45
C ALA A 47 14.79 2.76 13.33
N GLN A 48 13.51 2.36 13.33
CA GLN A 48 12.94 1.54 12.28
C GLN A 48 12.79 2.33 10.96
N SER A 49 12.39 3.59 11.05
CA SER A 49 12.33 4.51 9.92
C SER A 49 13.72 4.75 9.34
N ASP A 50 14.73 4.92 10.20
CA ASP A 50 16.12 5.10 9.78
C ASP A 50 16.68 3.87 9.06
N ALA A 51 16.42 2.67 9.60
CA ALA A 51 16.81 1.42 8.97
C ALA A 51 16.19 1.26 7.57
N LYS A 52 14.90 1.60 7.42
CA LYS A 52 14.22 1.57 6.11
C LYS A 52 14.83 2.58 5.13
N LEU A 53 15.07 3.81 5.54
CA LEU A 53 15.69 4.83 4.70
C LEU A 53 17.12 4.44 4.28
N ALA A 54 17.86 3.77 5.15
CA ALA A 54 19.21 3.26 4.83
C ALA A 54 19.18 2.28 3.64
N THR A 55 18.09 1.52 3.43
CA THR A 55 17.98 0.58 2.29
C THR A 55 17.89 1.27 0.93
N ILE A 56 17.46 2.52 0.89
CA ILE A 56 17.30 3.30 -0.35
C ILE A 56 18.30 4.45 -0.47
N ALA A 57 19.09 4.71 0.57
CA ALA A 57 20.11 5.77 0.56
C ALA A 57 21.12 5.64 -0.60
N PRO A 58 21.60 4.44 -0.99
CA PRO A 58 22.52 4.29 -2.12
C PRO A 58 21.94 4.73 -3.47
N PHE A 59 20.62 4.76 -3.60
CA PHE A 59 19.90 5.14 -4.82
C PHE A 59 19.45 6.62 -4.82
N ALA A 60 19.65 7.33 -3.71
CA ALA A 60 19.23 8.71 -3.54
C ALA A 60 20.41 9.67 -3.81
N ALA A 61 20.82 9.78 -5.08
CA ALA A 61 21.96 10.62 -5.49
C ALA A 61 21.82 12.10 -5.07
N LEU A 62 20.59 12.61 -4.98
CA LEU A 62 20.29 13.96 -4.48
C LEU A 62 20.13 14.03 -2.95
N GLY A 63 20.34 12.91 -2.26
CA GLY A 63 20.30 12.81 -0.80
C GLY A 63 18.90 12.58 -0.19
N ILE A 64 18.92 12.27 1.11
CA ILE A 64 17.71 12.15 1.95
C ILE A 64 17.66 13.36 2.87
N HIS A 65 16.60 14.14 2.78
CA HIS A 65 16.42 15.40 3.50
C HIS A 65 15.29 15.29 4.51
N ARG A 66 15.54 15.77 5.72
CA ARG A 66 14.58 15.71 6.82
C ARG A 66 14.02 17.08 7.13
N PHE A 67 12.70 17.22 7.11
CA PHE A 67 11.99 18.42 7.48
C PHE A 67 10.83 18.06 8.41
N SER A 68 10.36 19.00 9.20
CA SER A 68 9.22 18.78 10.06
C SER A 68 7.94 18.63 9.25
N ILE A 69 7.39 17.40 9.18
CA ILE A 69 6.14 17.05 8.47
C ILE A 69 5.19 16.35 9.45
N PRO A 70 4.63 17.07 10.44
CA PRO A 70 3.82 16.45 11.48
C PRO A 70 2.53 15.83 10.91
N ARG A 71 2.01 14.81 11.61
CA ARG A 71 0.74 14.16 11.22
C ARG A 71 -0.44 15.13 11.27
N LEU A 72 -0.53 15.92 12.33
CA LEU A 72 -1.58 16.92 12.52
C LEU A 72 -1.23 18.23 11.81
N LEU A 73 -2.24 19.06 11.57
CA LEU A 73 -2.03 20.40 11.02
C LEU A 73 -1.35 21.31 12.05
N GLY A 74 -0.38 22.09 11.59
CA GLY A 74 0.38 23.00 12.43
C GLY A 74 1.17 24.06 11.64
N PRO A 75 1.91 24.94 12.30
CA PRO A 75 2.69 26.02 11.65
C PRO A 75 3.70 25.48 10.63
N GLN A 76 4.16 24.23 10.79
CA GLN A 76 5.07 23.56 9.89
C GLN A 76 4.46 23.33 8.49
N ASP A 77 3.14 23.22 8.39
CA ASP A 77 2.46 23.10 7.10
C ASP A 77 2.62 24.37 6.22
N ILE A 78 2.97 25.50 6.84
CA ILE A 78 3.34 26.72 6.12
C ILE A 78 4.83 26.73 5.81
N THR A 79 5.69 26.47 6.80
CA THR A 79 7.15 26.64 6.65
C THR A 79 7.82 25.53 5.83
N THR A 80 7.37 24.28 5.97
CA THR A 80 7.97 23.14 5.29
C THR A 80 7.86 23.20 3.76
N PRO A 81 6.74 23.60 3.15
CA PRO A 81 6.70 23.80 1.69
C PRO A 81 7.74 24.81 1.18
N TYR A 82 8.04 25.88 1.93
CA TYR A 82 9.11 26.81 1.56
C TYR A 82 10.49 26.17 1.64
N LYS A 83 10.75 25.32 2.63
CA LYS A 83 12.00 24.57 2.76
C LYS A 83 12.16 23.57 1.60
N ILE A 84 11.09 22.82 1.28
CA ILE A 84 11.06 21.91 0.12
C ILE A 84 11.29 22.68 -1.18
N ARG A 85 10.67 23.85 -1.35
CA ARG A 85 10.87 24.72 -2.50
C ARG A 85 12.32 25.20 -2.65
N ALA A 86 12.94 25.61 -1.54
CA ALA A 86 14.34 26.05 -1.54
C ALA A 86 15.27 24.89 -1.91
N LEU A 87 15.06 23.71 -1.31
CA LEU A 87 15.78 22.48 -1.63
C LEU A 87 15.60 22.10 -3.11
N ALA A 88 14.37 22.04 -3.59
CA ALA A 88 14.08 21.72 -4.99
C ALA A 88 14.75 22.70 -5.96
N LYS A 89 14.90 23.98 -5.58
CA LYS A 89 15.64 24.98 -6.35
C LYS A 89 17.13 24.69 -6.35
N SER A 90 17.74 24.41 -5.21
CA SER A 90 19.17 24.11 -5.09
C SER A 90 19.55 22.84 -5.86
N LEU A 91 18.69 21.82 -5.79
CA LEU A 91 18.82 20.56 -6.50
C LEU A 91 18.43 20.64 -7.97
N ARG A 92 17.88 21.76 -8.45
CA ARG A 92 17.35 21.89 -9.82
C ARG A 92 16.38 20.77 -10.18
N ALA A 93 15.48 20.41 -9.24
CA ALA A 93 14.54 19.32 -9.45
C ALA A 93 13.55 19.63 -10.59
N ASP A 94 13.37 18.65 -11.47
CA ASP A 94 12.43 18.68 -12.59
C ASP A 94 11.04 18.22 -12.13
N ILE A 95 10.99 17.21 -11.27
CA ILE A 95 9.77 16.61 -10.71
C ILE A 95 9.75 16.72 -9.19
N LEU A 96 8.61 17.14 -8.66
CA LEU A 96 8.26 17.09 -7.24
C LEU A 96 7.12 16.08 -7.10
N HIS A 97 7.40 14.84 -6.70
CA HIS A 97 6.38 13.82 -6.55
C HIS A 97 6.01 13.66 -5.06
N GLY A 98 4.82 14.10 -4.71
CA GLY A 98 4.28 13.98 -3.36
C GLY A 98 3.49 12.70 -3.15
N HIS A 99 3.80 11.97 -2.09
CA HIS A 99 3.16 10.70 -1.73
C HIS A 99 2.34 10.84 -0.44
N GLY A 100 1.09 10.44 -0.51
CA GLY A 100 0.11 10.60 0.57
C GLY A 100 -0.23 12.07 0.85
N ALA A 101 -1.21 12.31 1.73
CA ALA A 101 -1.76 13.65 1.95
C ALA A 101 -0.71 14.71 2.27
N LYS A 102 0.18 14.47 3.24
CA LYS A 102 1.18 15.45 3.70
C LYS A 102 2.33 15.62 2.69
N GLY A 103 2.81 14.54 2.08
CA GLY A 103 3.81 14.62 1.02
C GLY A 103 3.28 15.38 -0.20
N GLY A 104 2.05 15.05 -0.61
CA GLY A 104 1.37 15.74 -1.71
C GLY A 104 1.10 17.22 -1.42
N PHE A 105 0.74 17.56 -0.19
CA PHE A 105 0.57 18.96 0.23
C PHE A 105 1.88 19.73 0.08
N GLY A 106 2.97 19.20 0.64
CA GLY A 106 4.30 19.83 0.60
C GLY A 106 4.84 20.01 -0.82
N ALA A 107 4.77 18.96 -1.65
CA ALA A 107 5.26 18.99 -3.03
C ALA A 107 4.50 19.99 -3.90
N ARG A 108 3.17 19.99 -3.82
CA ARG A 108 2.31 20.89 -4.61
C ARG A 108 2.50 22.36 -4.24
N LEU A 109 2.62 22.70 -2.94
CA LEU A 109 2.91 24.07 -2.51
C LEU A 109 4.35 24.51 -2.88
N ALA A 110 5.31 23.60 -2.81
CA ALA A 110 6.69 23.90 -3.20
C ALA A 110 6.83 24.27 -4.68
N ARG A 111 5.88 23.86 -5.53
CA ARG A 111 5.84 24.23 -6.97
C ARG A 111 5.51 25.70 -7.21
N ILE A 112 4.88 26.41 -6.27
CA ILE A 112 4.47 27.81 -6.47
C ILE A 112 5.66 28.67 -6.93
N GLY A 113 5.49 29.36 -8.08
CA GLY A 113 6.53 30.22 -8.68
C GLY A 113 7.71 29.47 -9.34
N ARG A 114 7.61 28.15 -9.51
CA ARG A 114 8.62 27.33 -10.19
C ARG A 114 8.04 26.75 -11.48
N LYS A 115 8.21 27.47 -12.58
CA LYS A 115 7.67 27.03 -13.90
C LYS A 115 8.37 25.77 -14.44
N GLN A 116 9.61 25.53 -14.07
CA GLN A 116 10.42 24.40 -14.56
C GLN A 116 10.15 23.09 -13.81
N ALA A 117 9.76 23.15 -12.52
CA ALA A 117 9.45 21.96 -11.75
C ALA A 117 7.97 21.57 -11.91
N ARG A 118 7.68 20.28 -12.11
CA ARG A 118 6.34 19.73 -12.22
C ARG A 118 5.94 19.02 -10.93
N ALA A 119 4.72 19.25 -10.47
CA ALA A 119 4.18 18.60 -9.28
C ALA A 119 3.31 17.41 -9.68
N VAL A 120 3.73 16.23 -9.25
CA VAL A 120 2.98 14.98 -9.37
C VAL A 120 2.49 14.58 -7.98
N TYR A 121 1.31 14.00 -7.89
CA TYR A 121 0.74 13.58 -6.62
C TYR A 121 0.11 12.20 -6.70
N THR A 122 0.52 11.31 -5.79
CA THR A 122 -0.11 9.99 -5.55
C THR A 122 -0.73 9.98 -4.15
N PRO A 123 -2.08 9.92 -4.03
CA PRO A 123 -2.78 9.96 -2.74
C PRO A 123 -2.50 8.79 -1.79
N HIS A 124 -2.23 7.58 -2.31
CA HIS A 124 -2.06 6.33 -1.53
C HIS A 124 -3.18 6.09 -0.52
N GLY A 125 -4.40 6.27 -0.92
CA GLY A 125 -5.58 6.07 -0.07
C GLY A 125 -5.81 7.14 1.00
N GLY A 126 -4.83 8.00 1.29
CA GLY A 126 -4.87 8.94 2.41
C GLY A 126 -6.10 9.87 2.44
N ALA A 127 -6.51 10.40 1.29
CA ALA A 127 -7.70 11.24 1.16
C ALA A 127 -9.03 10.45 1.23
N LEU A 128 -8.99 9.16 0.90
CA LEU A 128 -10.16 8.33 0.72
C LEU A 128 -10.76 7.81 2.04
N HIS A 129 -9.99 7.92 3.14
CA HIS A 129 -10.39 7.42 4.45
C HIS A 129 -11.05 8.49 5.34
N PHE A 130 -11.15 9.73 4.87
CA PHE A 130 -11.85 10.79 5.63
C PHE A 130 -13.34 10.79 5.27
N ASP A 131 -14.20 10.74 6.28
CA ASP A 131 -15.63 10.96 6.06
C ASP A 131 -15.88 12.40 5.60
N PRO A 132 -16.35 12.60 4.34
CA PRO A 132 -16.59 13.93 3.79
C PRO A 132 -17.62 14.75 4.57
N ARG A 133 -18.48 14.08 5.36
CA ARG A 133 -19.51 14.72 6.18
C ARG A 133 -18.97 15.25 7.49
N SER A 134 -17.77 14.82 7.91
CA SER A 134 -17.10 15.38 9.09
C SER A 134 -16.50 16.76 8.78
N LEU A 135 -16.38 17.62 9.79
CA LEU A 135 -15.74 18.94 9.62
C LEU A 135 -14.29 18.82 9.13
N SER A 136 -13.54 17.86 9.67
CA SER A 136 -12.17 17.61 9.25
C SER A 136 -12.08 17.07 7.83
N GLY A 137 -12.99 16.16 7.42
CA GLY A 137 -13.06 15.65 6.07
C GLY A 137 -13.42 16.74 5.06
N GLY A 138 -14.42 17.56 5.35
CA GLY A 138 -14.81 18.69 4.51
C GLY A 138 -13.67 19.71 4.29
N ALA A 139 -12.94 20.05 5.37
CA ALA A 139 -11.76 20.91 5.29
C ALA A 139 -10.65 20.25 4.42
N PHE A 140 -10.39 18.97 4.62
CA PHE A 140 -9.41 18.21 3.84
C PHE A 140 -9.77 18.20 2.35
N MET A 141 -11.03 17.91 1.99
CA MET A 141 -11.48 17.93 0.59
C MET A 141 -11.37 19.31 -0.05
N THR A 142 -11.61 20.39 0.73
CA THR A 142 -11.45 21.76 0.25
C THR A 142 -9.99 22.09 -0.04
N ILE A 143 -9.06 21.65 0.83
CA ILE A 143 -7.62 21.78 0.61
C ILE A 143 -7.22 21.01 -0.66
N GLU A 144 -7.64 19.76 -0.80
CA GLU A 144 -7.33 18.97 -1.99
C GLU A 144 -7.81 19.63 -3.29
N ARG A 145 -9.07 20.13 -3.33
CA ARG A 145 -9.60 20.88 -4.48
C ARG A 145 -8.76 22.11 -4.83
N THR A 146 -8.34 22.85 -3.82
CA THR A 146 -7.51 24.05 -4.03
C THR A 146 -6.14 23.68 -4.61
N LEU A 147 -5.54 22.61 -4.11
CA LEU A 147 -4.23 22.15 -4.54
C LEU A 147 -4.22 21.51 -5.94
N LEU A 148 -5.38 21.13 -6.49
CA LEU A 148 -5.45 20.64 -7.89
C LEU A 148 -4.90 21.68 -8.89
N ARG A 149 -5.05 22.98 -8.61
CA ARG A 149 -4.50 24.05 -9.45
C ARG A 149 -2.97 24.09 -9.47
N LEU A 150 -2.33 23.43 -8.51
CA LEU A 150 -0.88 23.33 -8.37
C LEU A 150 -0.36 21.93 -8.74
N THR A 151 -1.23 21.07 -9.28
CA THR A 151 -0.93 19.69 -9.63
C THR A 151 -0.82 19.53 -11.14
N ASP A 152 0.34 19.14 -11.64
CA ASP A 152 0.54 18.90 -13.07
C ASP A 152 0.03 17.50 -13.49
N ALA A 153 0.13 16.52 -12.60
CA ALA A 153 -0.47 15.19 -12.79
C ALA A 153 -0.84 14.51 -11.46
N LEU A 154 -1.90 13.70 -11.51
CA LEU A 154 -2.31 12.78 -10.46
C LEU A 154 -2.04 11.35 -10.91
N ILE A 155 -1.48 10.54 -10.02
CA ILE A 155 -1.33 9.10 -10.20
C ILE A 155 -2.18 8.40 -9.15
N PHE A 156 -3.08 7.54 -9.60
CA PHE A 156 -3.88 6.69 -8.73
C PHE A 156 -3.41 5.25 -8.84
N GLU A 157 -3.18 4.60 -7.72
CA GLU A 157 -2.76 3.20 -7.67
C GLU A 157 -3.87 2.21 -8.06
N SER A 158 -5.13 2.68 -8.17
CA SER A 158 -6.28 1.89 -8.58
C SER A 158 -7.37 2.74 -9.22
N ARG A 159 -8.25 2.12 -10.01
CA ARG A 159 -9.48 2.76 -10.51
C ARG A 159 -10.41 3.13 -9.35
N TYR A 160 -10.46 2.29 -8.32
CA TYR A 160 -11.19 2.60 -7.10
C TYR A 160 -10.72 3.92 -6.49
N ALA A 161 -9.39 4.10 -6.33
CA ALA A 161 -8.82 5.33 -5.78
C ALA A 161 -9.18 6.55 -6.66
N GLN A 162 -9.09 6.43 -7.97
CA GLN A 162 -9.46 7.49 -8.92
C GLN A 162 -10.94 7.85 -8.80
N THR A 163 -11.83 6.86 -8.82
CA THR A 163 -13.29 7.07 -8.74
C THR A 163 -13.69 7.70 -7.42
N THR A 164 -13.12 7.21 -6.32
CA THR A 164 -13.40 7.73 -4.97
C THR A 164 -12.89 9.17 -4.82
N PHE A 165 -11.69 9.46 -5.37
CA PHE A 165 -11.17 10.83 -5.39
C PHE A 165 -12.06 11.75 -6.24
N ALA A 166 -12.49 11.30 -7.41
CA ALA A 166 -13.40 12.07 -8.26
C ALA A 166 -14.74 12.37 -7.56
N PHE A 167 -15.27 11.42 -6.81
CA PHE A 167 -16.52 11.57 -6.07
C PHE A 167 -16.40 12.55 -4.89
N HIS A 168 -15.33 12.43 -4.10
CA HIS A 168 -15.20 13.21 -2.86
C HIS A 168 -14.52 14.56 -3.05
N VAL A 169 -13.52 14.66 -3.93
CA VAL A 169 -12.70 15.87 -4.09
C VAL A 169 -13.18 16.69 -5.27
N SER A 170 -13.06 16.18 -6.48
CA SER A 170 -13.42 16.89 -7.71
C SER A 170 -13.47 15.92 -8.88
N PRO A 171 -14.40 16.09 -9.86
CA PRO A 171 -14.30 15.43 -11.14
C PRO A 171 -12.90 15.58 -11.75
N PRO A 172 -12.51 14.70 -12.68
CA PRO A 172 -11.20 14.74 -13.31
C PRO A 172 -10.84 16.14 -13.80
N HIS A 173 -9.74 16.68 -13.30
CA HIS A 173 -9.21 17.97 -13.68
C HIS A 173 -7.70 17.83 -13.94
N GLY A 174 -7.23 18.26 -15.10
CA GLY A 174 -5.84 18.06 -15.48
C GLY A 174 -5.51 16.61 -15.86
N ARG A 175 -4.23 16.28 -15.87
CA ARG A 175 -3.75 14.94 -16.22
C ARG A 175 -3.92 13.98 -15.04
N GLN A 176 -4.57 12.88 -15.28
CA GLN A 176 -4.80 11.80 -14.30
C GLN A 176 -4.52 10.45 -14.95
N GLU A 177 -3.72 9.64 -14.28
CA GLU A 177 -3.36 8.30 -14.74
C GLU A 177 -3.68 7.29 -13.62
N VAL A 178 -4.16 6.12 -14.00
CA VAL A 178 -4.23 4.96 -13.12
C VAL A 178 -3.03 4.10 -13.43
N ILE A 179 -2.07 4.10 -12.50
CA ILE A 179 -0.85 3.31 -12.59
C ILE A 179 -0.80 2.42 -11.37
N HIS A 180 -1.06 1.13 -11.56
CA HIS A 180 -1.11 0.17 -10.46
C HIS A 180 0.27 0.01 -9.81
N ASN A 181 0.29 -0.26 -8.50
CA ASN A 181 1.49 -0.71 -7.82
C ASN A 181 2.03 -1.99 -8.46
N GLY A 182 3.35 -2.15 -8.47
CA GLY A 182 4.00 -3.29 -9.10
C GLY A 182 4.83 -4.13 -8.13
N LEU A 183 5.04 -5.38 -8.50
CA LEU A 183 5.87 -6.35 -7.81
C LEU A 183 7.12 -6.67 -8.63
N ALA A 184 8.25 -6.87 -7.95
CA ALA A 184 9.48 -7.32 -8.60
C ALA A 184 9.35 -8.77 -9.11
N GLU A 185 10.07 -9.12 -10.17
CA GLU A 185 10.01 -10.44 -10.81
C GLU A 185 10.24 -11.59 -9.81
N ALA A 186 11.14 -11.41 -8.87
CA ALA A 186 11.42 -12.41 -7.83
C ALA A 186 10.22 -12.72 -6.91
N GLU A 187 9.22 -11.85 -6.85
CA GLU A 187 8.02 -12.05 -6.04
C GLU A 187 7.01 -12.99 -6.70
N PHE A 188 7.13 -13.20 -8.02
CA PHE A 188 6.30 -14.12 -8.78
C PHE A 188 6.78 -15.58 -8.71
N ILE A 189 7.90 -15.85 -8.02
CA ILE A 189 8.34 -17.22 -7.74
C ILE A 189 7.32 -17.84 -6.76
N PRO A 190 6.64 -18.94 -7.14
CA PRO A 190 5.66 -19.60 -6.30
C PRO A 190 6.24 -20.05 -4.95
N ILE A 191 5.39 -20.05 -3.93
CA ILE A 191 5.73 -20.55 -2.60
C ILE A 191 4.87 -21.78 -2.29
N ASN A 192 5.50 -22.89 -1.95
CA ASN A 192 4.81 -24.04 -1.39
C ASN A 192 4.68 -23.88 0.14
N PRO A 193 3.57 -24.31 0.75
CA PRO A 193 3.45 -24.30 2.19
C PRO A 193 4.41 -25.32 2.81
N ASN A 194 4.93 -24.96 3.99
CA ASN A 194 5.73 -25.88 4.80
C ASN A 194 4.89 -27.11 5.21
N PRO A 195 5.49 -28.27 5.47
CA PRO A 195 4.75 -29.46 5.92
C PRO A 195 3.91 -29.23 7.19
N ASP A 196 4.41 -28.38 8.09
CA ASP A 196 3.78 -27.98 9.36
C ASP A 196 3.01 -26.67 9.29
N ALA A 197 2.70 -26.18 8.06
CA ALA A 197 1.99 -24.93 7.86
C ALA A 197 0.61 -24.96 8.56
N ALA A 198 0.25 -23.84 9.18
CA ALA A 198 -1.09 -23.59 9.69
C ALA A 198 -2.11 -23.61 8.53
N ASP A 199 -3.39 -23.77 8.84
CA ASP A 199 -4.44 -23.72 7.81
C ASP A 199 -4.52 -22.35 7.15
N PHE A 200 -4.32 -21.29 7.94
CA PHE A 200 -4.41 -19.92 7.48
C PHE A 200 -3.19 -19.10 7.82
N ALA A 201 -3.01 -17.99 7.10
CA ALA A 201 -2.01 -16.98 7.37
C ALA A 201 -2.63 -15.57 7.28
N PHE A 202 -2.11 -14.65 8.09
CA PHE A 202 -2.39 -13.21 7.99
C PHE A 202 -1.07 -12.43 8.04
N VAL A 203 -0.94 -11.43 7.17
CA VAL A 203 0.19 -10.48 7.19
C VAL A 203 -0.36 -9.06 7.09
N GLY A 204 -0.07 -8.22 8.06
CA GLY A 204 -0.50 -6.82 8.03
C GLY A 204 -0.38 -6.11 9.37
N GLU A 205 -0.70 -4.84 9.37
CA GLU A 205 -0.82 -4.07 10.61
C GLU A 205 -1.91 -4.69 11.50
N LEU A 206 -1.59 -4.97 12.76
CA LEU A 206 -2.57 -5.49 13.72
C LEU A 206 -3.49 -4.36 14.18
N ARG A 207 -4.49 -4.10 13.33
CA ARG A 207 -5.47 -3.02 13.48
C ARG A 207 -6.86 -3.50 13.04
N THR A 208 -7.88 -3.07 13.74
CA THR A 208 -9.30 -3.43 13.47
C THR A 208 -9.70 -3.17 12.02
N LEU A 209 -9.15 -2.11 11.38
CA LEU A 209 -9.36 -1.84 9.95
C LEU A 209 -8.96 -3.02 9.05
N LYS A 210 -8.02 -3.86 9.47
CA LYS A 210 -7.56 -5.05 8.74
C LYS A 210 -8.39 -6.31 9.04
N GLY A 211 -9.46 -6.20 9.84
CA GLY A 211 -10.37 -7.29 10.14
C GLY A 211 -9.78 -8.39 11.05
N ILE A 212 -8.75 -8.06 11.84
CA ILE A 212 -8.09 -9.03 12.72
C ILE A 212 -9.03 -9.64 13.77
N ASP A 213 -10.01 -8.89 14.21
CA ASP A 213 -11.10 -9.30 15.08
C ASP A 213 -12.04 -10.32 14.39
N LEU A 214 -12.37 -10.10 13.13
CA LEU A 214 -13.19 -11.01 12.32
C LEU A 214 -12.49 -12.37 12.13
N ILE A 215 -11.14 -12.36 12.00
CA ILE A 215 -10.35 -13.60 11.84
C ILE A 215 -10.53 -14.50 13.06
N VAL A 216 -10.38 -13.99 14.29
CA VAL A 216 -10.46 -14.81 15.50
C VAL A 216 -11.88 -15.28 15.77
N GLU A 217 -12.89 -14.47 15.43
CA GLU A 217 -14.30 -14.86 15.51
C GLU A 217 -14.63 -15.98 14.52
N ALA A 218 -14.23 -15.83 13.25
CA ALA A 218 -14.46 -16.83 12.23
C ALA A 218 -13.73 -18.15 12.50
N LEU A 219 -12.50 -18.07 13.04
CA LEU A 219 -11.68 -19.25 13.35
C LEU A 219 -12.24 -20.09 14.49
N ALA A 220 -12.87 -19.47 15.49
CA ALA A 220 -13.27 -20.13 16.73
C ALA A 220 -14.05 -21.44 16.54
N PRO A 221 -15.14 -21.50 15.73
CA PRO A 221 -15.92 -22.72 15.52
C PRO A 221 -15.29 -23.70 14.52
N LEU A 222 -14.25 -23.31 13.76
CA LEU A 222 -13.75 -24.09 12.63
C LEU A 222 -12.92 -25.30 13.05
N LYS A 223 -13.13 -26.40 12.33
CA LYS A 223 -12.35 -27.63 12.40
C LYS A 223 -11.93 -28.03 10.98
N ALA A 224 -10.74 -28.59 10.86
CA ALA A 224 -10.30 -29.25 9.64
C ALA A 224 -11.08 -30.56 9.40
N PRO A 225 -11.06 -31.14 8.19
CA PRO A 225 -11.79 -32.38 7.89
C PRO A 225 -11.44 -33.58 8.77
N ASP A 226 -10.23 -33.61 9.33
CA ASP A 226 -9.77 -34.65 10.27
C ASP A 226 -10.29 -34.45 11.73
N GLY A 227 -11.09 -33.40 11.94
CA GLY A 227 -11.69 -33.05 13.22
C GLY A 227 -10.83 -32.20 14.16
N ARG A 228 -9.55 -31.96 13.83
CA ARG A 228 -8.69 -31.04 14.57
C ARG A 228 -9.18 -29.61 14.48
N PRO A 229 -9.00 -28.77 15.51
CA PRO A 229 -9.27 -27.35 15.42
C PRO A 229 -8.41 -26.68 14.32
N ALA A 230 -9.02 -25.81 13.51
CA ALA A 230 -8.30 -25.03 12.51
C ALA A 230 -7.34 -24.02 13.16
N SER A 231 -6.24 -23.70 12.50
CA SER A 231 -5.14 -22.91 13.04
C SER A 231 -4.74 -21.75 12.10
N ILE A 232 -4.14 -20.71 12.67
CA ILE A 232 -3.63 -19.54 11.89
C ILE A 232 -2.30 -19.04 12.45
N ILE A 233 -1.45 -18.56 11.56
CA ILE A 233 -0.30 -17.72 11.89
C ILE A 233 -0.60 -16.26 11.46
N MET A 234 -0.39 -15.32 12.38
CA MET A 234 -0.60 -13.89 12.15
C MET A 234 0.71 -13.13 12.34
N ALA A 235 1.15 -12.42 11.32
CA ALA A 235 2.37 -11.61 11.36
C ALA A 235 2.04 -10.13 11.19
N GLY A 236 2.69 -9.33 12.02
CA GLY A 236 2.58 -7.89 12.06
C GLY A 236 2.67 -7.36 13.47
N ASP A 237 2.53 -6.05 13.58
CA ASP A 237 2.37 -5.30 14.81
C ASP A 237 1.40 -4.14 14.56
N GLY A 238 0.88 -3.52 15.60
CA GLY A 238 -0.06 -2.42 15.44
C GLY A 238 -0.75 -2.02 16.74
N PRO A 239 -1.56 -0.95 16.69
CA PRO A 239 -2.20 -0.38 17.88
C PRO A 239 -3.14 -1.36 18.61
N ASP A 240 -3.71 -2.32 17.88
CA ASP A 240 -4.67 -3.27 18.45
C ASP A 240 -4.05 -4.64 18.82
N ALA A 241 -2.70 -4.77 18.76
CA ALA A 241 -2.00 -6.03 19.04
C ALA A 241 -2.24 -6.56 20.46
N ALA A 242 -2.30 -5.69 21.46
CA ALA A 242 -2.59 -6.09 22.85
C ALA A 242 -4.03 -6.57 22.98
N ALA A 243 -5.00 -5.82 22.47
CA ALA A 243 -6.42 -6.19 22.50
C ALA A 243 -6.70 -7.50 21.75
N LEU A 244 -6.02 -7.72 20.62
CA LEU A 244 -6.10 -9.00 19.89
C LEU A 244 -5.60 -10.17 20.74
N ARG A 245 -4.47 -10.01 21.43
CA ARG A 245 -3.92 -11.07 22.32
C ARG A 245 -4.89 -11.42 23.44
N ASP A 246 -5.47 -10.40 24.09
CA ASP A 246 -6.44 -10.59 25.16
C ASP A 246 -7.69 -11.32 24.64
N ARG A 247 -8.20 -10.95 23.46
CA ARG A 247 -9.34 -11.59 22.83
C ARG A 247 -9.07 -13.07 22.50
N ILE A 248 -7.89 -13.40 21.94
CA ILE A 248 -7.45 -14.77 21.68
C ILE A 248 -7.49 -15.59 22.96
N GLY A 249 -6.97 -15.05 24.09
CA GLY A 249 -6.99 -15.71 25.40
C GLY A 249 -8.42 -15.94 25.92
N GLN A 250 -9.26 -14.89 25.88
CA GLN A 250 -10.67 -14.97 26.33
C GLN A 250 -11.49 -15.99 25.54
N MET A 251 -11.19 -16.18 24.25
CA MET A 251 -11.87 -17.13 23.38
C MET A 251 -11.27 -18.54 23.42
N GLY A 252 -10.20 -18.77 24.22
CA GLY A 252 -9.54 -20.06 24.32
C GLY A 252 -8.81 -20.50 23.05
N LEU A 253 -8.29 -19.55 22.26
CA LEU A 253 -7.66 -19.81 20.95
C LEU A 253 -6.13 -19.78 21.00
N THR A 254 -5.51 -19.72 22.17
CA THR A 254 -4.06 -19.55 22.34
C THR A 254 -3.23 -20.60 21.60
N ASP A 255 -3.70 -21.86 21.58
CA ASP A 255 -2.99 -22.96 20.91
C ASP A 255 -3.24 -23.02 19.40
N ARG A 256 -4.16 -22.20 18.89
CA ARG A 256 -4.61 -22.19 17.50
C ARG A 256 -4.17 -20.95 16.73
N VAL A 257 -3.87 -19.85 17.43
CA VAL A 257 -3.47 -18.57 16.86
C VAL A 257 -2.04 -18.25 17.28
N ARG A 258 -1.11 -18.33 16.34
CA ARG A 258 0.29 -17.97 16.54
C ARG A 258 0.55 -16.53 16.12
N LEU A 259 0.84 -15.64 17.06
CA LEU A 259 1.29 -14.27 16.78
C LEU A 259 2.81 -14.27 16.55
N ALA A 260 3.24 -14.04 15.32
CA ALA A 260 4.64 -14.19 14.90
C ALA A 260 5.47 -12.88 14.99
N GLY A 261 4.82 -11.76 15.39
CA GLY A 261 5.45 -10.44 15.30
C GLY A 261 5.70 -10.00 13.86
N ILE A 262 6.59 -9.02 13.66
CA ILE A 262 6.94 -8.53 12.33
C ILE A 262 7.84 -9.57 11.64
N ARG A 263 7.39 -10.08 10.49
CA ARG A 263 8.10 -11.06 9.66
C ARG A 263 7.96 -10.71 8.18
N PRO A 264 8.89 -11.12 7.32
CA PRO A 264 8.72 -11.04 5.86
C PRO A 264 7.47 -11.80 5.41
N ALA A 265 6.68 -11.18 4.52
CA ALA A 265 5.41 -11.76 4.07
C ALA A 265 5.60 -13.16 3.46
N ARG A 266 6.66 -13.36 2.67
CA ARG A 266 6.95 -14.65 2.02
C ARG A 266 7.21 -15.79 3.00
N GLU A 267 7.80 -15.53 4.18
CA GLU A 267 7.97 -16.52 5.25
C GLU A 267 6.60 -16.97 5.81
N ILE A 268 5.70 -16.00 5.95
CA ILE A 268 4.36 -16.27 6.48
C ILE A 268 3.48 -16.97 5.44
N PHE A 269 3.64 -16.64 4.15
CA PHE A 269 2.97 -17.36 3.06
C PHE A 269 3.39 -18.84 2.98
N ALA A 270 4.63 -19.16 3.35
CA ALA A 270 5.07 -20.54 3.51
C ALA A 270 4.54 -21.20 4.78
N SER A 271 4.24 -20.42 5.82
CA SER A 271 3.80 -20.91 7.13
C SER A 271 2.28 -21.06 7.27
N GLY A 272 1.51 -20.71 6.23
CA GLY A 272 0.07 -20.91 6.20
C GLY A 272 -0.42 -21.31 4.81
N ARG A 273 -1.48 -22.10 4.75
CA ARG A 273 -1.99 -22.69 3.50
C ARG A 273 -2.85 -21.72 2.68
N CYS A 274 -3.62 -20.86 3.34
CA CYS A 274 -4.45 -19.84 2.70
C CYS A 274 -4.26 -18.49 3.42
N VAL A 275 -4.10 -17.41 2.64
CA VAL A 275 -3.90 -16.06 3.17
C VAL A 275 -5.26 -15.37 3.37
N LEU A 276 -5.48 -14.80 4.55
CA LEU A 276 -6.70 -14.07 4.88
C LEU A 276 -6.45 -12.55 4.84
N VAL A 277 -7.31 -11.83 4.11
CA VAL A 277 -7.29 -10.36 4.02
C VAL A 277 -8.72 -9.80 4.21
N PRO A 278 -9.31 -9.93 5.41
CA PRO A 278 -10.68 -9.50 5.68
C PRO A 278 -10.77 -8.02 6.02
N SER A 279 -10.04 -7.18 5.29
CA SER A 279 -9.96 -5.74 5.53
C SER A 279 -11.32 -5.05 5.37
N ARG A 280 -11.55 -4.02 6.19
CA ARG A 280 -12.73 -3.13 6.10
C ARG A 280 -12.54 -2.01 5.08
N ALA A 281 -11.30 -1.63 4.82
CA ALA A 281 -10.96 -0.65 3.79
C ALA A 281 -9.54 -0.84 3.29
N GLU A 282 -9.37 -0.70 1.98
CA GLU A 282 -8.08 -0.73 1.28
C GLU A 282 -8.08 0.26 0.13
N SER A 283 -6.89 0.62 -0.36
CA SER A 283 -6.76 1.28 -1.65
C SER A 283 -6.33 0.27 -2.73
N LEU A 284 -5.06 -0.14 -2.71
CA LEU A 284 -4.55 -1.27 -3.49
C LEU A 284 -3.51 -2.02 -2.65
N PRO A 285 -3.92 -3.05 -1.88
CA PRO A 285 -3.06 -3.66 -0.87
C PRO A 285 -1.96 -4.54 -1.47
N TYR A 286 -0.71 -4.24 -1.16
CA TYR A 286 0.44 -5.04 -1.58
C TYR A 286 0.33 -6.50 -1.15
N VAL A 287 -0.14 -6.77 0.08
CA VAL A 287 -0.22 -8.13 0.61
C VAL A 287 -1.10 -9.07 -0.25
N VAL A 288 -2.16 -8.55 -0.86
CA VAL A 288 -3.02 -9.33 -1.78
C VAL A 288 -2.27 -9.64 -3.07
N MET A 289 -1.58 -8.63 -3.64
CA MET A 289 -0.74 -8.83 -4.82
C MET A 289 0.40 -9.81 -4.55
N GLU A 290 1.09 -9.67 -3.41
CA GLU A 290 2.19 -10.53 -2.97
C GLU A 290 1.75 -11.99 -2.80
N ALA A 291 0.61 -12.20 -2.13
CA ALA A 291 0.07 -13.55 -1.93
C ALA A 291 -0.37 -14.18 -3.25
N ALA A 292 -1.03 -13.40 -4.13
CA ALA A 292 -1.42 -13.84 -5.47
C ALA A 292 -0.19 -14.17 -6.32
N ALA A 293 0.83 -13.30 -6.35
CA ALA A 293 2.07 -13.52 -7.09
C ALA A 293 2.83 -14.76 -6.60
N ALA A 294 2.78 -15.03 -5.30
CA ALA A 294 3.36 -16.24 -4.71
C ALA A 294 2.54 -17.51 -4.96
N GLY A 295 1.43 -17.42 -5.72
CA GLY A 295 0.56 -18.56 -6.01
C GLY A 295 -0.20 -19.08 -4.79
N ARG A 296 -0.46 -18.24 -3.78
CA ARG A 296 -1.17 -18.64 -2.57
C ARG A 296 -2.69 -18.46 -2.73
N PRO A 297 -3.50 -19.41 -2.27
CA PRO A 297 -4.93 -19.16 -2.05
C PRO A 297 -5.13 -17.92 -1.18
N VAL A 298 -6.08 -17.07 -1.56
CA VAL A 298 -6.42 -15.84 -0.82
C VAL A 298 -7.91 -15.76 -0.61
N ILE A 299 -8.34 -15.55 0.62
CA ILE A 299 -9.70 -15.16 0.99
C ILE A 299 -9.65 -13.68 1.38
N ALA A 300 -10.36 -12.83 0.63
CA ALA A 300 -10.35 -11.39 0.86
C ALA A 300 -11.73 -10.78 0.72
N THR A 301 -11.93 -9.66 1.38
CA THR A 301 -13.17 -8.86 1.29
C THR A 301 -13.20 -8.02 0.01
N ASP A 302 -14.41 -7.75 -0.50
CA ASP A 302 -14.64 -6.87 -1.64
C ASP A 302 -14.61 -5.39 -1.19
N VAL A 303 -13.41 -4.89 -0.97
CA VAL A 303 -13.18 -3.49 -0.57
C VAL A 303 -12.05 -2.86 -1.37
N GLY A 304 -12.18 -1.58 -1.69
CA GLY A 304 -11.14 -0.83 -2.36
C GLY A 304 -10.79 -1.37 -3.74
N GLY A 305 -9.50 -1.43 -4.03
CA GLY A 305 -8.97 -1.99 -5.29
C GLY A 305 -8.69 -3.49 -5.24
N ILE A 306 -9.15 -4.24 -4.22
CA ILE A 306 -8.92 -5.70 -4.15
C ILE A 306 -9.53 -6.40 -5.36
N GLY A 307 -10.72 -5.99 -5.79
CA GLY A 307 -11.36 -6.52 -7.00
C GLY A 307 -10.51 -6.36 -8.27
N GLU A 308 -9.72 -5.29 -8.37
CA GLU A 308 -8.80 -5.07 -9.49
C GLU A 308 -7.63 -6.06 -9.49
N ILE A 309 -7.17 -6.50 -8.29
CA ILE A 309 -6.12 -7.52 -8.14
C ILE A 309 -6.70 -8.92 -8.42
N PHE A 310 -7.91 -9.20 -7.95
CA PHE A 310 -8.58 -10.48 -8.19
C PHE A 310 -8.93 -10.69 -9.68
N GLY A 311 -9.24 -9.62 -10.40
CA GLY A 311 -9.50 -9.66 -11.84
C GLY A 311 -10.59 -10.67 -12.21
N PRO A 312 -10.29 -11.70 -13.03
CA PRO A 312 -11.28 -12.71 -13.46
C PRO A 312 -11.80 -13.57 -12.29
N THR A 313 -11.16 -13.56 -11.13
CA THR A 313 -11.58 -14.34 -9.94
C THR A 313 -12.31 -13.47 -8.89
N SER A 314 -12.73 -12.24 -9.25
CA SER A 314 -13.34 -11.29 -8.30
C SER A 314 -14.68 -11.76 -7.72
N GLN A 315 -15.34 -12.73 -8.34
CA GLN A 315 -16.58 -13.34 -7.82
C GLN A 315 -16.34 -14.15 -6.51
N SER A 316 -15.11 -14.49 -6.17
CA SER A 316 -14.78 -15.17 -4.90
C SER A 316 -14.55 -14.21 -3.73
N LEU A 317 -14.61 -12.90 -3.95
CA LEU A 317 -14.54 -11.92 -2.88
C LEU A 317 -15.76 -11.99 -1.97
N ILE A 318 -15.50 -11.80 -0.66
CA ILE A 318 -16.55 -11.89 0.37
C ILE A 318 -16.98 -10.49 0.84
N ALA A 319 -18.17 -10.40 1.42
CA ALA A 319 -18.67 -9.17 2.02
C ALA A 319 -17.81 -8.74 3.22
N PRO A 320 -17.51 -7.43 3.37
CA PRO A 320 -16.78 -6.91 4.53
C PRO A 320 -17.67 -6.81 5.78
N GLU A 321 -17.06 -6.46 6.91
CA GLU A 321 -17.69 -6.11 8.20
C GLU A 321 -18.31 -7.26 8.99
N ASP A 322 -18.44 -8.46 8.44
CA ASP A 322 -19.05 -9.62 9.10
C ASP A 322 -18.10 -10.82 9.11
N SER A 323 -18.04 -11.51 10.24
CA SER A 323 -17.24 -12.74 10.41
C SER A 323 -17.90 -13.97 9.75
N ALA A 324 -19.22 -13.95 9.47
CA ALA A 324 -19.92 -15.11 8.91
C ALA A 324 -19.48 -15.44 7.48
N PRO A 325 -19.44 -14.49 6.50
CA PRO A 325 -18.89 -14.77 5.17
C PRO A 325 -17.44 -15.24 5.20
N LEU A 326 -16.62 -14.67 6.09
CA LEU A 326 -15.23 -15.10 6.28
C LEU A 326 -15.14 -16.54 6.80
N LYS A 327 -15.95 -16.87 7.81
CA LYS A 327 -16.05 -18.23 8.36
C LYS A 327 -16.45 -19.25 7.29
N ASP A 328 -17.44 -18.91 6.48
CA ASP A 328 -17.97 -19.81 5.45
C ASP A 328 -16.93 -20.04 4.35
N ALA A 329 -16.21 -19.00 3.91
CA ALA A 329 -15.11 -19.12 2.95
C ALA A 329 -13.91 -19.91 3.52
N MET A 330 -13.58 -19.72 4.79
CA MET A 330 -12.55 -20.50 5.49
C MET A 330 -12.95 -21.99 5.60
N ALA A 331 -14.22 -22.27 5.90
CA ALA A 331 -14.74 -23.64 5.93
C ALA A 331 -14.69 -24.31 4.55
N ALA A 332 -15.07 -23.57 3.50
CA ALA A 332 -14.99 -24.05 2.12
C ALA A 332 -13.56 -24.39 1.70
N PHE A 333 -12.58 -23.53 2.06
CA PHE A 333 -11.16 -23.82 1.82
C PHE A 333 -10.70 -25.10 2.55
N LEU A 334 -11.09 -25.30 3.81
CA LEU A 334 -10.73 -26.51 4.56
C LEU A 334 -11.33 -27.78 3.94
N ALA A 335 -12.53 -27.69 3.36
CA ALA A 335 -13.19 -28.81 2.72
C ALA A 335 -12.61 -29.17 1.34
N ASP A 336 -12.25 -28.17 0.54
CA ASP A 336 -11.70 -28.35 -0.83
C ASP A 336 -10.58 -27.35 -1.13
N PRO A 337 -9.35 -27.54 -0.61
CA PRO A 337 -8.21 -26.69 -0.91
C PRO A 337 -7.85 -26.64 -2.40
N ALA A 338 -8.07 -27.73 -3.16
CA ALA A 338 -7.67 -27.84 -4.55
C ALA A 338 -8.40 -26.84 -5.46
N SER A 339 -9.69 -26.58 -5.19
CA SER A 339 -10.45 -25.55 -5.89
C SER A 339 -9.82 -24.14 -5.72
N PHE A 340 -9.40 -23.81 -4.50
CA PHE A 340 -8.75 -22.53 -4.21
C PHE A 340 -7.33 -22.43 -4.81
N GLU A 341 -6.60 -23.53 -4.90
CA GLU A 341 -5.29 -23.58 -5.55
C GLU A 341 -5.42 -23.34 -7.07
N SER A 342 -6.43 -23.92 -7.72
CA SER A 342 -6.72 -23.66 -9.12
C SER A 342 -7.07 -22.21 -9.39
N GLU A 343 -7.87 -21.59 -8.50
CA GLU A 343 -8.18 -20.18 -8.61
C GLU A 343 -6.96 -19.29 -8.34
N ALA A 344 -6.10 -19.69 -7.40
CA ALA A 344 -4.87 -18.96 -7.09
C ALA A 344 -3.91 -18.93 -8.29
N GLU A 345 -3.82 -20.01 -9.09
CA GLU A 345 -2.99 -20.04 -10.29
C GLU A 345 -3.51 -19.06 -11.36
N ALA A 346 -4.82 -19.05 -11.63
CA ALA A 346 -5.42 -18.09 -12.56
C ALA A 346 -5.19 -16.64 -12.11
N ARG A 347 -5.28 -16.39 -10.79
CA ARG A 347 -5.02 -15.07 -10.21
C ARG A 347 -3.53 -14.70 -10.32
N ARG A 348 -2.62 -15.63 -10.11
CA ARG A 348 -1.18 -15.42 -10.26
C ARG A 348 -0.81 -14.98 -11.68
N GLU A 349 -1.33 -15.67 -12.69
CA GLU A 349 -1.13 -15.31 -14.11
C GLU A 349 -1.66 -13.90 -14.40
N PHE A 350 -2.86 -13.59 -13.92
CA PHE A 350 -3.45 -12.26 -14.09
C PHE A 350 -2.61 -11.17 -13.43
N VAL A 351 -2.19 -11.37 -12.17
CA VAL A 351 -1.37 -10.40 -11.43
C VAL A 351 0.00 -10.21 -12.10
N HIS A 352 0.62 -11.28 -12.57
CA HIS A 352 1.89 -11.20 -13.30
C HIS A 352 1.76 -10.32 -14.57
N SER A 353 0.68 -10.46 -15.30
CA SER A 353 0.45 -9.69 -16.53
C SER A 353 0.15 -8.20 -16.31
N ARG A 354 -0.27 -7.81 -15.10
CA ARG A 354 -0.82 -6.47 -14.83
C ARG A 354 -0.05 -5.65 -13.81
N PHE A 355 0.57 -6.31 -12.83
CA PHE A 355 1.11 -5.67 -11.62
C PHE A 355 2.64 -5.88 -11.51
N SER A 356 3.37 -5.80 -12.62
CA SER A 356 4.84 -5.85 -12.58
C SER A 356 5.44 -4.50 -12.22
N LEU A 357 6.55 -4.52 -11.46
CA LEU A 357 7.32 -3.32 -11.10
C LEU A 357 7.83 -2.58 -12.35
N THR A 358 8.29 -3.34 -13.34
CA THR A 358 8.76 -2.75 -14.61
C THR A 358 7.67 -1.92 -15.26
N ARG A 359 6.45 -2.46 -15.39
CA ARG A 359 5.32 -1.75 -15.96
C ARG A 359 4.96 -0.48 -15.17
N MET A 360 4.88 -0.59 -13.84
CA MET A 360 4.62 0.57 -12.97
C MET A 360 5.63 1.69 -13.22
N VAL A 361 6.91 1.35 -13.26
CA VAL A 361 7.97 2.36 -13.44
C VAL A 361 7.99 2.89 -14.86
N ASP A 362 7.76 2.06 -15.89
CA ASP A 362 7.66 2.50 -17.28
C ASP A 362 6.57 3.55 -17.47
N GLU A 363 5.38 3.31 -16.90
CA GLU A 363 4.24 4.21 -16.99
C GLU A 363 4.49 5.52 -16.21
N ILE A 364 5.10 5.46 -15.02
CA ILE A 364 5.45 6.65 -14.21
C ILE A 364 6.56 7.46 -14.89
N GLU A 365 7.60 6.81 -15.39
CA GLU A 365 8.70 7.47 -16.10
C GLU A 365 8.21 8.17 -17.38
N ALA A 366 7.38 7.49 -18.18
CA ALA A 366 6.77 8.07 -19.37
C ALA A 366 5.92 9.31 -19.02
N LEU A 367 5.18 9.27 -17.91
CA LEU A 367 4.45 10.42 -17.40
C LEU A 367 5.41 11.57 -17.06
N TYR A 368 6.47 11.33 -16.31
CA TYR A 368 7.45 12.37 -15.95
C TYR A 368 8.10 13.01 -17.18
N GLN A 369 8.56 12.18 -18.12
CA GLN A 369 9.15 12.65 -19.38
C GLN A 369 8.19 13.59 -20.13
N SER A 370 6.92 13.20 -20.24
CA SER A 370 5.91 13.99 -20.95
C SER A 370 5.54 15.32 -20.28
N LEU A 371 5.79 15.49 -19.00
CA LEU A 371 5.57 16.73 -18.25
C LEU A 371 6.74 17.70 -18.40
N THR A 372 7.92 17.23 -18.77
CA THR A 372 9.17 18.02 -18.83
C THR A 372 9.59 18.45 -20.24
N ILE A 373 8.84 18.04 -21.24
CA ILE A 373 8.99 18.51 -22.65
C ILE A 373 8.37 19.93 -22.84
#